data_4ae3afa403cb73b52df3b10173851fff
#
_entry.id   4ae3afa403cb73b52df3b10173851fff
#
_cell.length_a   1.000
_cell.length_b   1.000
_cell.length_c   1.000
_cell.angle_alpha   90.00
_cell.angle_beta   90.00
_cell.angle_gamma   90.00
#
_symmetry.space_group_name_H-M   'P 1'
#
loop_
_entity.id
_entity.type
_entity.pdbx_description
1 polymer ?
#
loop_
_entity_poly.entity_id
_entity_poly.type
_entity_poly.pdbx_seq_one_letter_code
_entity_poly.pdbx_strand_id
1 'polypeptide(L)'
;MTELEVVKLFKALADKSRLSILKSLAKEPMYVELLAERLKLTPATISFHLKKLQDLNIVNSKKEQYYVVYSLNEEILSVSILDIIKKESSEEDLQLEREENYRKKVIESFFEYGKLKSIPVQNKKEKIVLSEILKAFEKGREYSEREVNIIIADFNDDFCTIRRDMIDFGMLERSNGIYKVTDKS
;
A
#
# COMPACT_ATOMS: atom_id res chain seq x y z
N MET A 1 5.12 -18.28 2.46
CA MET A 1 5.24 -17.15 1.51
C MET A 1 4.93 -17.65 0.11
N THR A 2 4.17 -16.89 -0.65
CA THR A 2 3.91 -17.11 -2.08
C THR A 2 5.13 -16.66 -2.90
N GLU A 3 5.25 -17.10 -4.17
CA GLU A 3 6.34 -16.66 -5.06
C GLU A 3 6.33 -15.13 -5.23
N LEU A 4 5.14 -14.55 -5.35
CA LEU A 4 4.96 -13.11 -5.45
C LEU A 4 5.45 -12.36 -4.21
N GLU A 5 5.16 -12.86 -3.01
CA GLU A 5 5.66 -12.28 -1.74
C GLU A 5 7.19 -12.36 -1.66
N VAL A 6 7.77 -13.45 -2.13
CA VAL A 6 9.22 -13.61 -2.23
C VAL A 6 9.84 -12.57 -3.14
N VAL A 7 9.28 -12.38 -4.34
CA VAL A 7 9.75 -11.35 -5.30
C VAL A 7 9.63 -9.95 -4.70
N LYS A 8 8.54 -9.65 -3.99
CA LYS A 8 8.37 -8.36 -3.30
C LYS A 8 9.41 -8.17 -2.20
N LEU A 9 9.68 -9.21 -1.41
CA LEU A 9 10.72 -9.20 -0.38
C LEU A 9 12.10 -8.89 -0.98
N PHE A 10 12.51 -9.60 -2.03
CA PHE A 10 13.81 -9.34 -2.68
C PHE A 10 13.88 -7.92 -3.27
N LYS A 11 12.82 -7.43 -3.91
CA LYS A 11 12.75 -6.04 -4.40
C LYS A 11 12.86 -5.02 -3.26
N ALA A 12 12.28 -5.31 -2.10
CA ALA A 12 12.43 -4.44 -0.94
C ALA A 12 13.85 -4.43 -0.40
N LEU A 13 14.53 -5.58 -0.36
CA LEU A 13 15.92 -5.71 0.12
C LEU A 13 16.94 -5.17 -0.89
N ALA A 14 16.62 -5.09 -2.17
CA ALA A 14 17.49 -4.58 -3.25
C ALA A 14 17.65 -3.05 -3.28
N ASP A 15 17.53 -2.37 -2.13
CA ASP A 15 17.70 -0.93 -1.98
C ASP A 15 18.66 -0.64 -0.84
N LYS A 16 19.70 0.15 -1.10
CA LYS A 16 20.77 0.42 -0.15
C LYS A 16 20.27 1.09 1.15
N SER A 17 19.35 2.05 1.03
CA SER A 17 18.81 2.77 2.18
C SER A 17 17.96 1.84 3.06
N ARG A 18 17.09 1.04 2.45
CA ARG A 18 16.29 0.05 3.19
C ARG A 18 17.19 -0.99 3.88
N LEU A 19 18.21 -1.49 3.18
CA LEU A 19 19.15 -2.42 3.79
C LEU A 19 19.90 -1.79 4.98
N SER A 20 20.27 -0.50 4.90
CA SER A 20 20.91 0.22 5.99
C SER A 20 19.97 0.42 7.19
N ILE A 21 18.69 0.70 6.93
CA ILE A 21 17.65 0.76 7.98
C ILE A 21 17.53 -0.59 8.68
N LEU A 22 17.39 -1.69 7.94
CA LEU A 22 17.28 -3.03 8.51
C LEU A 22 18.52 -3.41 9.32
N LYS A 23 19.74 -3.09 8.87
CA LYS A 23 20.98 -3.28 9.64
C LYS A 23 21.01 -2.50 10.95
N SER A 24 20.37 -1.33 10.98
CA SER A 24 20.26 -0.53 12.20
C SER A 24 19.24 -1.15 13.16
N LEU A 25 18.08 -1.55 12.65
CA LEU A 25 17.02 -2.21 13.42
C LEU A 25 17.41 -3.61 13.92
N ALA A 26 18.34 -4.28 13.25
CA ALA A 26 18.89 -5.57 13.70
C ALA A 26 19.71 -5.46 14.99
N LYS A 27 20.14 -4.25 15.35
CA LYS A 27 20.89 -4.00 16.61
C LYS A 27 19.96 -3.67 17.75
N GLU A 28 18.98 -2.82 17.49
CA GLU A 28 18.02 -2.34 18.46
C GLU A 28 16.80 -1.69 17.79
N PRO A 29 15.60 -1.69 18.39
CA PRO A 29 14.46 -0.93 17.91
C PRO A 29 14.75 0.58 17.91
N MET A 30 14.25 1.32 16.90
CA MET A 30 14.49 2.76 16.75
C MET A 30 13.27 3.50 16.23
N TYR A 31 13.20 4.80 16.58
CA TYR A 31 12.25 5.74 15.98
C TYR A 31 12.86 6.48 14.79
N VAL A 32 12.00 7.16 14.01
CA VAL A 32 12.38 7.75 12.70
C VAL A 32 13.57 8.73 12.82
N GLU A 33 13.54 9.63 13.81
CA GLU A 33 14.56 10.67 13.99
C GLU A 33 15.94 10.07 14.29
N LEU A 34 15.98 9.01 15.12
CA LEU A 34 17.23 8.32 15.45
C LEU A 34 17.81 7.60 14.23
N LEU A 35 16.96 6.97 13.42
CA LEU A 35 17.38 6.37 12.14
C LEU A 35 17.89 7.43 11.16
N ALA A 36 17.22 8.59 11.10
CA ALA A 36 17.60 9.69 10.22
C ALA A 36 18.98 10.24 10.57
N GLU A 37 19.25 10.46 11.86
CA GLU A 37 20.56 10.90 12.37
C GLU A 37 21.65 9.86 12.07
N ARG A 38 21.42 8.60 12.44
CA ARG A 38 22.38 7.48 12.26
C ARG A 38 22.77 7.27 10.81
N LEU A 39 21.80 7.36 9.89
CA LEU A 39 22.00 7.09 8.47
C LEU A 39 22.30 8.34 7.63
N LYS A 40 22.26 9.53 8.25
CA LYS A 40 22.42 10.84 7.58
C LYS A 40 21.41 11.02 6.44
N LEU A 41 20.17 10.64 6.69
CA LEU A 41 19.03 10.80 5.78
C LEU A 41 18.00 11.72 6.43
N THR A 42 17.07 12.26 5.62
CA THR A 42 15.97 13.04 6.17
C THR A 42 14.91 12.15 6.84
N PRO A 43 14.21 12.62 7.88
CA PRO A 43 13.10 11.87 8.49
C PRO A 43 12.02 11.45 7.47
N ALA A 44 11.73 12.30 6.47
CA ALA A 44 10.80 12.00 5.40
C ALA A 44 11.26 10.81 4.55
N THR A 45 12.56 10.75 4.22
CA THR A 45 13.16 9.62 3.47
C THR A 45 13.08 8.33 4.29
N ILE A 46 13.41 8.39 5.58
CA ILE A 46 13.31 7.23 6.48
C ILE A 46 11.86 6.74 6.56
N SER A 47 10.90 7.63 6.80
CA SER A 47 9.47 7.29 6.88
C SER A 47 8.97 6.62 5.59
N PHE A 48 9.38 7.13 4.41
CA PHE A 48 9.05 6.54 3.12
C PHE A 48 9.58 5.09 2.98
N HIS A 49 10.84 4.85 3.39
CA HIS A 49 11.42 3.51 3.34
C HIS A 49 10.81 2.58 4.40
N LEU A 50 10.56 3.06 5.61
CA LEU A 50 9.91 2.29 6.68
C LEU A 50 8.50 1.87 6.28
N LYS A 51 7.70 2.76 5.67
CA LYS A 51 6.39 2.42 5.16
C LYS A 51 6.44 1.24 4.17
N LYS A 52 7.38 1.28 3.21
CA LYS A 52 7.56 0.17 2.24
C LYS A 52 7.96 -1.15 2.91
N LEU A 53 8.78 -1.09 3.96
CA LEU A 53 9.18 -2.28 4.72
C LEU A 53 8.02 -2.81 5.58
N GLN A 54 7.20 -1.91 6.12
CA GLN A 54 6.02 -2.23 6.92
C GLN A 54 4.90 -2.84 6.06
N ASP A 55 4.67 -2.33 4.85
CA ASP A 55 3.70 -2.89 3.89
C ASP A 55 3.98 -4.36 3.54
N LEU A 56 5.23 -4.80 3.73
CA LEU A 56 5.68 -6.19 3.54
C LEU A 56 5.89 -6.94 4.86
N ASN A 57 5.47 -6.37 5.98
CA ASN A 57 5.67 -6.92 7.32
C ASN A 57 7.14 -7.22 7.68
N ILE A 58 8.12 -6.61 7.00
CA ILE A 58 9.56 -6.79 7.29
C ILE A 58 9.94 -6.06 8.58
N VAL A 59 9.20 -5.00 8.92
CA VAL A 59 9.34 -4.26 10.17
C VAL A 59 7.98 -4.13 10.84
N ASN A 60 8.01 -4.20 12.18
CA ASN A 60 6.88 -3.90 13.05
C ASN A 60 6.98 -2.47 13.56
N SER A 61 5.85 -1.87 13.92
CA SER A 61 5.82 -0.56 14.59
C SER A 61 4.97 -0.63 15.84
N LYS A 62 5.44 0.03 16.92
CA LYS A 62 4.72 0.17 18.18
C LYS A 62 4.76 1.62 18.63
N LYS A 63 3.60 2.16 18.99
CA LYS A 63 3.54 3.51 19.58
C LYS A 63 3.98 3.45 21.04
N GLU A 64 5.02 4.19 21.39
CA GLU A 64 5.55 4.31 22.74
C GLU A 64 5.56 5.80 23.13
N GLN A 65 4.67 6.18 24.05
CA GLN A 65 4.47 7.57 24.46
C GLN A 65 4.28 8.53 23.27
N TYR A 66 5.33 9.30 22.91
CA TYR A 66 5.29 10.32 21.86
C TYR A 66 5.92 9.83 20.53
N TYR A 67 6.54 8.64 20.52
CA TYR A 67 7.27 8.12 19.35
C TYR A 67 6.64 6.85 18.81
N VAL A 68 6.85 6.61 17.54
CA VAL A 68 6.61 5.30 16.89
C VAL A 68 7.96 4.62 16.78
N VAL A 69 8.13 3.52 17.49
CA VAL A 69 9.35 2.71 17.51
C VAL A 69 9.18 1.57 16.51
N TYR A 70 10.18 1.37 15.68
CA TYR A 70 10.24 0.31 14.66
C TYR A 70 11.21 -0.78 15.10
N SER A 71 10.86 -2.04 14.82
CA SER A 71 11.67 -3.23 15.09
C SER A 71 11.64 -4.18 13.90
N LEU A 72 12.63 -5.06 13.78
CA LEU A 72 12.63 -6.12 12.76
C LEU A 72 11.53 -7.14 13.04
N ASN A 73 10.97 -7.68 11.98
CA ASN A 73 10.22 -8.93 12.02
C ASN A 73 11.15 -10.07 11.58
N GLU A 74 11.77 -10.73 12.55
CA GLU A 74 12.76 -11.80 12.29
C GLU A 74 12.14 -13.03 11.64
N GLU A 75 10.83 -13.31 11.88
CA GLU A 75 10.16 -14.47 11.29
C GLU A 75 10.18 -14.43 9.76
N ILE A 76 9.94 -13.26 9.17
CA ILE A 76 9.97 -13.10 7.71
C ILE A 76 11.39 -13.17 7.15
N LEU A 77 12.36 -12.68 7.90
CA LEU A 77 13.76 -12.63 7.46
C LEU A 77 14.54 -13.94 7.70
N SER A 78 14.01 -14.85 8.53
CA SER A 78 14.63 -16.15 8.82
C SER A 78 14.40 -17.21 7.74
N VAL A 79 13.58 -16.93 6.73
CA VAL A 79 13.28 -17.87 5.66
C VAL A 79 14.52 -18.14 4.83
N SER A 80 14.89 -19.43 4.67
CA SER A 80 16.04 -19.84 3.87
C SER A 80 15.78 -19.60 2.38
N ILE A 81 16.77 -19.02 1.69
CA ILE A 81 16.71 -18.85 0.22
C ILE A 81 16.55 -20.21 -0.47
N LEU A 82 17.18 -21.26 0.08
CA LEU A 82 17.10 -22.61 -0.46
C LEU A 82 15.67 -23.19 -0.36
N ASP A 83 14.98 -22.92 0.75
CA ASP A 83 13.60 -23.36 0.94
C ASP A 83 12.66 -22.62 -0.01
N ILE A 84 12.94 -21.34 -0.28
CA ILE A 84 12.20 -20.55 -1.28
C ILE A 84 12.36 -21.18 -2.68
N ILE A 85 13.59 -21.54 -3.08
CA ILE A 85 13.88 -22.10 -4.41
C ILE A 85 13.29 -23.50 -4.58
N LYS A 86 13.26 -24.29 -3.51
CA LYS A 86 12.74 -25.67 -3.54
C LYS A 86 11.19 -25.72 -3.47
N LYS A 87 10.56 -24.63 -3.07
CA LYS A 87 9.09 -24.59 -2.99
C LYS A 87 8.51 -24.51 -4.39
N GLU A 88 7.72 -25.51 -4.79
CA GLU A 88 6.95 -25.44 -6.03
C GLU A 88 5.83 -24.38 -5.90
N SER A 89 5.66 -23.58 -6.95
CA SER A 89 4.57 -22.59 -7.01
C SER A 89 3.23 -23.32 -7.07
N SER A 90 2.31 -22.98 -6.18
CA SER A 90 0.95 -23.50 -6.26
C SER A 90 0.15 -22.87 -7.39
N GLU A 91 -0.93 -23.53 -7.86
CA GLU A 91 -1.84 -22.88 -8.83
C GLU A 91 -2.41 -21.56 -8.29
N GLU A 92 -2.60 -21.45 -6.98
CA GLU A 92 -3.05 -20.23 -6.30
C GLU A 92 -2.02 -19.11 -6.41
N ASP A 93 -0.72 -19.40 -6.25
CA ASP A 93 0.37 -18.42 -6.41
C ASP A 93 0.40 -17.86 -7.83
N LEU A 94 0.27 -18.73 -8.84
CA LEU A 94 0.22 -18.33 -10.25
C LEU A 94 -1.03 -17.50 -10.57
N GLN A 95 -2.15 -17.82 -9.96
CA GLN A 95 -3.39 -17.06 -10.13
C GLN A 95 -3.25 -15.65 -9.53
N LEU A 96 -2.71 -15.52 -8.33
CA LEU A 96 -2.45 -14.24 -7.67
C LEU A 96 -1.51 -13.35 -8.50
N GLU A 97 -0.45 -13.93 -9.06
CA GLU A 97 0.47 -13.19 -9.92
C GLU A 97 -0.21 -12.67 -11.20
N ARG A 98 -1.06 -13.50 -11.82
CA ARG A 98 -1.85 -13.09 -12.99
C ARG A 98 -2.80 -11.94 -12.66
N GLU A 99 -3.46 -11.99 -11.51
CA GLU A 99 -4.39 -10.96 -11.06
C GLU A 99 -3.67 -9.64 -10.75
N GLU A 100 -2.51 -9.67 -10.09
CA GLU A 100 -1.69 -8.46 -9.85
C GLU A 100 -1.15 -7.87 -11.16
N ASN A 101 -0.65 -8.69 -12.06
CA ASN A 101 -0.19 -8.23 -13.37
C ASN A 101 -1.33 -7.61 -14.20
N TYR A 102 -2.52 -8.20 -14.14
CA TYR A 102 -3.71 -7.63 -14.75
C TYR A 102 -4.09 -6.28 -14.14
N ARG A 103 -4.13 -6.20 -12.80
CA ARG A 103 -4.40 -4.96 -12.06
C ARG A 103 -3.42 -3.85 -12.44
N LYS A 104 -2.13 -4.16 -12.47
CA LYS A 104 -1.08 -3.21 -12.85
C LYS A 104 -1.28 -2.67 -14.26
N LYS A 105 -1.53 -3.54 -15.24
CA LYS A 105 -1.81 -3.15 -16.64
C LYS A 105 -3.04 -2.25 -16.76
N VAL A 106 -4.10 -2.52 -15.98
CA VAL A 106 -5.29 -1.68 -15.97
C VAL A 106 -4.96 -0.29 -15.43
N ILE A 107 -4.25 -0.20 -14.31
CA ILE A 107 -3.86 1.09 -13.73
C ILE A 107 -2.99 1.88 -14.72
N GLU A 108 -1.95 1.28 -15.29
CA GLU A 108 -1.09 1.92 -16.30
C GLU A 108 -1.85 2.40 -17.54
N SER A 109 -2.92 1.69 -17.93
CA SER A 109 -3.74 2.08 -19.09
C SER A 109 -4.66 3.26 -18.82
N PHE A 110 -5.20 3.36 -17.61
CA PHE A 110 -6.24 4.33 -17.26
C PHE A 110 -5.71 5.55 -16.49
N PHE A 111 -4.53 5.46 -15.85
CA PHE A 111 -3.91 6.59 -15.16
C PHE A 111 -2.74 7.16 -15.96
N GLU A 112 -2.59 8.47 -15.91
CA GLU A 112 -1.46 9.22 -16.45
C GLU A 112 -1.14 10.39 -15.52
N TYR A 113 0.11 10.49 -15.08
CA TYR A 113 0.56 11.51 -14.10
C TYR A 113 -0.32 11.60 -12.84
N GLY A 114 -0.83 10.45 -12.37
CA GLY A 114 -1.72 10.39 -11.21
C GLY A 114 -3.20 10.75 -11.48
N LYS A 115 -3.53 11.14 -12.71
CA LYS A 115 -4.91 11.47 -13.14
C LYS A 115 -5.56 10.30 -13.86
N LEU A 116 -6.84 10.08 -13.63
CA LEU A 116 -7.66 9.11 -14.37
C LEU A 116 -8.09 9.71 -15.72
N LYS A 117 -7.67 9.08 -16.81
CA LYS A 117 -8.00 9.53 -18.18
C LYS A 117 -9.48 9.35 -18.54
N SER A 118 -10.06 8.25 -18.13
CA SER A 118 -11.46 7.91 -18.38
C SER A 118 -11.93 6.82 -17.43
N ILE A 119 -13.22 6.80 -17.12
CA ILE A 119 -13.86 5.75 -16.30
C ILE A 119 -14.04 4.51 -17.20
N PRO A 120 -13.56 3.31 -16.79
CA PRO A 120 -13.74 2.10 -17.58
C PRO A 120 -15.19 1.66 -17.64
N VAL A 121 -15.67 1.24 -18.80
CA VAL A 121 -17.03 0.69 -18.98
C VAL A 121 -17.17 -0.74 -18.42
N GLN A 122 -16.06 -1.47 -18.30
CA GLN A 122 -16.07 -2.85 -17.78
C GLN A 122 -15.98 -2.84 -16.26
N ASN A 123 -16.97 -3.36 -15.56
CA ASN A 123 -17.06 -3.39 -14.09
C ASN A 123 -15.77 -3.91 -13.41
N LYS A 124 -15.11 -4.94 -13.97
CA LYS A 124 -13.87 -5.47 -13.39
C LYS A 124 -12.73 -4.45 -13.42
N LYS A 125 -12.58 -3.71 -14.52
CA LYS A 125 -11.56 -2.66 -14.66
C LYS A 125 -11.91 -1.42 -13.83
N GLU A 126 -13.18 -1.06 -13.83
CA GLU A 126 -13.72 0.04 -13.05
C GLU A 126 -13.46 -0.16 -11.55
N LYS A 127 -13.77 -1.35 -11.02
CA LYS A 127 -13.47 -1.71 -9.64
C LYS A 127 -11.98 -1.57 -9.30
N ILE A 128 -11.08 -1.92 -10.22
CA ILE A 128 -9.63 -1.75 -10.04
C ILE A 128 -9.26 -0.27 -9.96
N VAL A 129 -9.79 0.54 -10.88
CA VAL A 129 -9.54 1.99 -10.93
C VAL A 129 -10.08 2.68 -9.68
N LEU A 130 -11.31 2.39 -9.28
CA LEU A 130 -11.91 2.93 -8.05
C LEU A 130 -11.15 2.52 -6.79
N SER A 131 -10.64 1.27 -6.74
CA SER A 131 -9.79 0.82 -5.63
C SER A 131 -8.46 1.58 -5.56
N GLU A 132 -7.94 2.09 -6.68
CA GLU A 132 -6.74 2.94 -6.67
C GLU A 132 -7.04 4.32 -6.10
N ILE A 133 -8.16 4.93 -6.49
CA ILE A 133 -8.64 6.21 -5.94
C ILE A 133 -8.94 6.07 -4.44
N LEU A 134 -9.51 4.93 -4.01
CA LEU A 134 -9.84 4.67 -2.61
C LEU A 134 -8.62 4.75 -1.67
N LYS A 135 -7.40 4.53 -2.17
CA LYS A 135 -6.18 4.66 -1.38
C LYS A 135 -5.90 6.08 -0.86
N ALA A 136 -6.56 7.09 -1.44
CA ALA A 136 -6.49 8.47 -0.96
C ALA A 136 -7.39 8.73 0.25
N PHE A 137 -8.20 7.75 0.65
CA PHE A 137 -9.09 7.84 1.81
C PHE A 137 -8.50 7.08 3.00
N GLU A 138 -8.65 7.65 4.19
CA GLU A 138 -8.23 7.02 5.45
C GLU A 138 -9.35 6.15 6.02
N LYS A 139 -9.04 4.90 6.37
CA LYS A 139 -10.01 4.01 7.03
C LYS A 139 -10.41 4.56 8.39
N GLY A 140 -11.70 4.48 8.71
CA GLY A 140 -12.26 4.94 9.99
C GLY A 140 -12.49 6.45 10.10
N ARG A 141 -12.06 7.24 9.10
CA ARG A 141 -12.34 8.68 9.04
C ARG A 141 -13.71 8.94 8.41
N GLU A 142 -14.41 9.92 8.95
CA GLU A 142 -15.65 10.47 8.38
C GLU A 142 -15.33 11.63 7.43
N TYR A 143 -16.02 11.66 6.30
CA TYR A 143 -15.87 12.69 5.27
C TYR A 143 -17.22 13.32 4.94
N SER A 144 -17.26 14.63 4.81
CA SER A 144 -18.37 15.33 4.18
C SER A 144 -18.39 15.08 2.67
N GLU A 145 -19.53 15.27 2.01
CA GLU A 145 -19.63 15.16 0.56
C GLU A 145 -18.63 16.07 -0.17
N ARG A 146 -18.39 17.27 0.37
CA ARG A 146 -17.42 18.22 -0.18
C ARG A 146 -15.99 17.70 -0.11
N GLU A 147 -15.58 17.09 1.01
CA GLU A 147 -14.23 16.49 1.15
C GLU A 147 -14.06 15.33 0.18
N VAL A 148 -15.05 14.44 0.06
CA VAL A 148 -15.03 13.34 -0.91
C VAL A 148 -14.86 13.87 -2.33
N ASN A 149 -15.62 14.90 -2.71
CA ASN A 149 -15.52 15.52 -4.04
C ASN A 149 -14.14 16.11 -4.30
N ILE A 150 -13.52 16.78 -3.32
CA ILE A 150 -12.18 17.35 -3.44
C ILE A 150 -11.15 16.24 -3.66
N ILE A 151 -11.19 15.17 -2.85
CA ILE A 151 -10.25 14.04 -2.99
C ILE A 151 -10.36 13.38 -4.36
N ILE A 152 -11.59 13.14 -4.84
CA ILE A 152 -11.81 12.49 -6.15
C ILE A 152 -11.43 13.42 -7.30
N ALA A 153 -11.67 14.74 -7.18
CA ALA A 153 -11.31 15.74 -8.19
C ALA A 153 -9.80 15.80 -8.44
N ASP A 154 -8.98 15.40 -7.48
CA ASP A 154 -7.54 15.23 -7.70
C ASP A 154 -7.21 14.16 -8.75
N PHE A 155 -8.14 13.24 -9.01
CA PHE A 155 -7.98 12.18 -9.99
C PHE A 155 -8.76 12.42 -11.29
N ASN A 156 -10.00 12.93 -11.21
CA ASN A 156 -10.85 13.14 -12.38
C ASN A 156 -11.93 14.20 -12.12
N ASP A 157 -12.27 14.99 -13.14
CA ASP A 157 -13.26 16.07 -13.04
C ASP A 157 -14.71 15.54 -12.86
N ASP A 158 -15.01 14.31 -13.32
CA ASP A 158 -16.31 13.66 -13.09
C ASP A 158 -16.35 12.94 -11.73
N PHE A 159 -16.06 13.71 -10.68
CA PHE A 159 -16.10 13.21 -9.30
C PHE A 159 -17.51 12.76 -8.88
N CYS A 160 -18.55 13.27 -9.52
CA CYS A 160 -19.94 12.90 -9.20
C CYS A 160 -20.26 11.45 -9.59
N THR A 161 -19.82 11.02 -10.76
CA THR A 161 -19.97 9.64 -11.23
C THR A 161 -19.10 8.72 -10.38
N ILE A 162 -17.82 9.02 -10.23
CA ILE A 162 -16.87 8.21 -9.45
C ILE A 162 -17.37 8.00 -8.01
N ARG A 163 -17.88 9.06 -7.35
CA ARG A 163 -18.41 8.95 -5.99
C ARG A 163 -19.60 8.00 -5.90
N ARG A 164 -20.53 8.03 -6.88
CA ARG A 164 -21.67 7.11 -6.94
C ARG A 164 -21.22 5.68 -7.15
N ASP A 165 -20.31 5.48 -8.10
CA ASP A 165 -19.77 4.15 -8.42
C ASP A 165 -19.03 3.57 -7.22
N MET A 166 -18.25 4.36 -6.47
CA MET A 166 -17.61 3.90 -5.22
C MET A 166 -18.63 3.45 -4.16
N ILE A 167 -19.82 4.05 -4.10
CA ILE A 167 -20.92 3.59 -3.22
C ILE A 167 -21.51 2.29 -3.78
N ASP A 168 -21.80 2.24 -5.07
CA ASP A 168 -22.44 1.09 -5.73
C ASP A 168 -21.55 -0.16 -5.66
N PHE A 169 -20.22 0.02 -5.76
CA PHE A 169 -19.24 -1.05 -5.52
C PHE A 169 -19.01 -1.36 -4.03
N GLY A 170 -19.68 -0.65 -3.12
CA GLY A 170 -19.56 -0.87 -1.68
C GLY A 170 -18.20 -0.49 -1.10
N MET A 171 -17.46 0.42 -1.73
CA MET A 171 -16.17 0.93 -1.26
C MET A 171 -16.34 2.09 -0.27
N LEU A 172 -17.34 2.92 -0.50
CA LEU A 172 -17.79 3.96 0.41
C LEU A 172 -19.23 3.66 0.84
N GLU A 173 -19.54 3.97 2.08
CA GLU A 173 -20.92 4.03 2.58
C GLU A 173 -21.30 5.48 2.85
N ARG A 174 -22.59 5.80 2.64
CA ARG A 174 -23.16 7.13 2.91
C ARG A 174 -24.31 7.02 3.91
N SER A 175 -24.22 7.78 5.00
CA SER A 175 -25.29 7.94 5.99
C SER A 175 -25.40 9.39 6.40
N ASN A 176 -26.61 9.97 6.31
CA ASN A 176 -26.89 11.37 6.71
C ASN A 176 -25.92 12.41 6.11
N GLY A 177 -25.46 12.21 4.86
CA GLY A 177 -24.52 13.11 4.20
C GLY A 177 -23.05 12.94 4.60
N ILE A 178 -22.75 11.99 5.46
CA ILE A 178 -21.41 11.60 5.86
C ILE A 178 -21.00 10.33 5.11
N TYR A 179 -19.75 10.28 4.68
CA TYR A 179 -19.14 9.17 3.93
C TYR A 179 -18.05 8.52 4.75
N LYS A 180 -17.92 7.21 4.65
CA LYS A 180 -16.86 6.39 5.27
C LYS A 180 -16.38 5.31 4.31
N VAL A 181 -15.11 4.93 4.44
CA VAL A 181 -14.59 3.72 3.79
C VAL A 181 -15.19 2.49 4.46
N THR A 182 -15.70 1.54 3.66
CA THR A 182 -16.29 0.31 4.21
C THR A 182 -15.20 -0.64 4.69
N ASP A 183 -15.48 -1.42 5.74
CA ASP A 183 -14.54 -2.43 6.25
C ASP A 183 -14.38 -3.66 5.32
N LYS A 184 -15.19 -3.73 4.26
CA LYS A 184 -15.20 -4.82 3.27
C LYS A 184 -14.30 -4.57 2.06
N SER A 185 -13.60 -3.44 2.03
CA SER A 185 -12.74 -3.05 0.90
C SER A 185 -11.25 -3.27 1.16
#